data_7e5a0fab7c09f7fbdce0e54fff99b33c
#
_entry.id   7e5a0fab7c09f7fbdce0e54fff99b33c
#
_cell.length_a   1.000
_cell.length_b   1.000
_cell.length_c   1.000
_cell.angle_alpha   90.00
_cell.angle_beta   90.00
_cell.angle_gamma   90.00
#
_symmetry.space_group_name_H-M   'P 1'
#
loop_
_entity.id
_entity.type
_entity.pdbx_description
1 polymer ?
#
loop_
_entity_poly.entity_id
_entity_poly.type
_entity_poly.pdbx_seq_one_letter_code
_entity_poly.pdbx_strand_id
1 'polypeptide(L)'
;MFNNLTEKLNSAFHVLKGHGKITEINVAETLKEVRRALLDADVSFKIAKEFTQRVKEKSLGKNVLTDLRPGQLMVKIVKDELTMLMGGEHEGINLSDTPSIILLSGLQGSGKTTFGGKLANYLKKKKGKNPLLVACDVYRPAAIDQLKLLGEQIKVDVYSEEGNKDPVLISKNSLKYAKQNKNNVIIIDTAGRLAIDEILM
;
A
#
# COMPACT_ATOMS: atom_id res chain seq x y z
N MET A 1 11.80 -3.00 -9.21
CA MET A 1 11.06 -4.08 -8.52
C MET A 1 9.84 -4.54 -9.34
N PHE A 2 8.93 -3.65 -9.74
CA PHE A 2 7.74 -4.05 -10.50
C PHE A 2 7.99 -4.48 -11.95
N ASN A 3 9.07 -4.04 -12.61
CA ASN A 3 9.39 -4.44 -13.99
C ASN A 3 9.56 -5.95 -14.12
N ASN A 4 10.25 -6.60 -13.18
CA ASN A 4 10.49 -8.05 -13.20
C ASN A 4 9.16 -8.85 -13.08
N LEU A 5 8.26 -8.44 -12.18
CA LEU A 5 6.94 -9.08 -12.04
C LEU A 5 6.10 -8.89 -13.32
N THR A 6 6.08 -7.67 -13.87
CA THR A 6 5.36 -7.35 -15.10
C THR A 6 5.87 -8.17 -16.28
N GLU A 7 7.19 -8.27 -16.45
CA GLU A 7 7.82 -9.07 -17.52
C GLU A 7 7.48 -10.56 -17.38
N LYS A 8 7.57 -11.12 -16.17
CA LYS A 8 7.23 -12.53 -15.90
C LYS A 8 5.75 -12.82 -16.17
N LEU A 9 4.86 -11.93 -15.75
CA LEU A 9 3.42 -12.07 -16.02
C LEU A 9 3.14 -11.97 -17.52
N ASN A 10 3.76 -11.01 -18.23
CA ASN A 10 3.60 -10.86 -19.67
C ASN A 10 4.10 -12.11 -20.41
N SER A 11 5.24 -12.68 -20.02
CA SER A 11 5.78 -13.91 -20.60
C SER A 11 4.83 -15.09 -20.40
N ALA A 12 4.29 -15.27 -19.20
CA ALA A 12 3.31 -16.31 -18.89
C ALA A 12 2.05 -16.17 -19.77
N PHE A 13 1.57 -14.94 -20.01
CA PHE A 13 0.40 -14.70 -20.85
C PHE A 13 0.70 -14.76 -22.35
N HIS A 14 1.93 -14.53 -22.78
CA HIS A 14 2.30 -14.63 -24.20
C HIS A 14 2.12 -16.06 -24.69
N VAL A 15 2.44 -17.06 -23.88
CA VAL A 15 2.22 -18.47 -24.18
C VAL A 15 0.73 -18.76 -24.44
N LEU A 16 -0.16 -18.22 -23.60
CA LEU A 16 -1.61 -18.38 -23.77
C LEU A 16 -2.19 -17.68 -24.99
N LYS A 17 -1.64 -16.54 -25.39
CA LYS A 17 -2.11 -15.80 -26.57
C LYS A 17 -1.86 -16.56 -27.87
N GLY A 18 -0.85 -17.43 -27.90
CA GLY A 18 -0.53 -18.28 -29.07
C GLY A 18 -1.42 -19.51 -29.22
N HIS A 19 -2.19 -19.89 -28.20
CA HIS A 19 -3.09 -21.04 -28.26
C HIS A 19 -4.50 -20.63 -28.67
N GLY A 20 -4.98 -21.16 -29.76
CA GLY A 20 -6.33 -20.89 -30.30
C GLY A 20 -7.50 -21.42 -29.44
N LYS A 21 -7.22 -22.24 -28.43
CA LYS A 21 -8.20 -22.77 -27.46
C LYS A 21 -7.59 -22.81 -26.07
N ILE A 22 -8.36 -22.40 -25.07
CA ILE A 22 -8.03 -22.60 -23.66
C ILE A 22 -8.39 -24.03 -23.28
N THR A 23 -7.42 -24.76 -22.77
CA THR A 23 -7.58 -26.09 -22.18
C THR A 23 -7.21 -26.05 -20.71
N GLU A 24 -7.70 -27.00 -19.93
CA GLU A 24 -7.34 -27.08 -18.52
C GLU A 24 -5.83 -27.22 -18.30
N ILE A 25 -5.14 -27.89 -19.22
CA ILE A 25 -3.69 -28.12 -19.16
C ILE A 25 -2.93 -26.80 -19.32
N ASN A 26 -3.19 -26.04 -20.39
CA ASN A 26 -2.46 -24.78 -20.63
C ASN A 26 -2.82 -23.67 -19.63
N VAL A 27 -4.04 -23.68 -19.07
CA VAL A 27 -4.40 -22.85 -17.91
C VAL A 27 -3.56 -23.21 -16.69
N ALA A 28 -3.45 -24.50 -16.37
CA ALA A 28 -2.68 -24.95 -15.20
C ALA A 28 -1.17 -24.60 -15.33
N GLU A 29 -0.59 -24.76 -16.51
CA GLU A 29 0.80 -24.38 -16.78
C GLU A 29 1.03 -22.87 -16.61
N THR A 30 0.18 -22.05 -17.23
CA THR A 30 0.26 -20.60 -17.08
C THR A 30 0.10 -20.15 -15.63
N LEU A 31 -0.85 -20.73 -14.90
CA LEU A 31 -1.05 -20.37 -13.49
C LEU A 31 0.10 -20.81 -12.59
N LYS A 32 0.84 -21.85 -12.97
CA LYS A 32 2.08 -22.24 -12.29
C LYS A 32 3.15 -21.15 -12.44
N GLU A 33 3.33 -20.62 -13.64
CA GLU A 33 4.28 -19.52 -13.89
C GLU A 33 3.84 -18.22 -13.20
N VAL A 34 2.55 -17.90 -13.25
CA VAL A 34 1.99 -16.74 -12.52
C VAL A 34 2.23 -16.86 -11.00
N ARG A 35 2.01 -18.05 -10.42
CA ARG A 35 2.29 -18.30 -9.01
C ARG A 35 3.76 -18.10 -8.68
N ARG A 36 4.64 -18.61 -9.52
CA ARG A 36 6.08 -18.45 -9.36
C ARG A 36 6.49 -16.98 -9.41
N ALA A 37 5.96 -16.21 -10.36
CA ALA A 37 6.20 -14.78 -10.47
C ALA A 37 5.75 -14.00 -9.22
N LEU A 38 4.61 -14.37 -8.61
CA LEU A 38 4.14 -13.78 -7.36
C LEU A 38 5.04 -14.13 -6.17
N LEU A 39 5.50 -15.38 -6.05
CA LEU A 39 6.43 -15.80 -5.00
C LEU A 39 7.78 -15.10 -5.13
N ASP A 40 8.30 -14.95 -6.34
CA ASP A 40 9.53 -14.20 -6.63
C ASP A 40 9.41 -12.70 -6.33
N ALA A 41 8.17 -12.20 -6.21
CA ALA A 41 7.85 -10.83 -5.80
C ALA A 41 7.46 -10.72 -4.30
N ASP A 42 7.90 -11.68 -3.48
CA ASP A 42 7.68 -11.75 -2.02
C ASP A 42 6.19 -11.85 -1.59
N VAL A 43 5.30 -12.28 -2.49
CA VAL A 43 3.91 -12.58 -2.10
C VAL A 43 3.88 -13.89 -1.33
N SER A 44 3.18 -13.94 -0.19
CA SER A 44 3.09 -15.14 0.63
C SER A 44 2.50 -16.32 -0.16
N PHE A 45 3.01 -17.54 0.10
CA PHE A 45 2.56 -18.76 -0.59
C PHE A 45 1.05 -18.98 -0.49
N LYS A 46 0.47 -18.71 0.68
CA LYS A 46 -0.97 -18.83 0.91
C LYS A 46 -1.76 -17.95 -0.05
N ILE A 47 -1.41 -16.67 -0.12
CA ILE A 47 -2.08 -15.69 -1.00
C ILE A 47 -1.89 -16.04 -2.47
N ALA A 48 -0.65 -16.39 -2.88
CA ALA A 48 -0.37 -16.78 -4.28
C ALA A 48 -1.14 -18.05 -4.69
N LYS A 49 -1.31 -19.01 -3.77
CA LYS A 49 -2.11 -20.24 -4.00
C LYS A 49 -3.59 -19.91 -4.14
N GLU A 50 -4.16 -19.16 -3.22
CA GLU A 50 -5.58 -18.77 -3.24
C GLU A 50 -5.90 -17.94 -4.50
N PHE A 51 -5.05 -17.01 -4.86
CA PHE A 51 -5.17 -16.22 -6.08
C PHE A 51 -5.23 -17.12 -7.33
N THR A 52 -4.23 -18.00 -7.51
CA THR A 52 -4.18 -18.87 -8.69
C THR A 52 -5.35 -19.86 -8.73
N GLN A 53 -5.87 -20.26 -7.58
CA GLN A 53 -7.06 -21.11 -7.52
C GLN A 53 -8.30 -20.36 -8.01
N ARG A 54 -8.55 -19.15 -7.55
CA ARG A 54 -9.68 -18.32 -8.00
C ARG A 54 -9.61 -18.02 -9.51
N VAL A 55 -8.41 -17.72 -10.00
CA VAL A 55 -8.19 -17.50 -11.45
C VAL A 55 -8.50 -18.78 -12.23
N LYS A 56 -8.07 -19.97 -11.74
CA LYS A 56 -8.36 -21.28 -12.36
C LYS A 56 -9.87 -21.49 -12.48
N GLU A 57 -10.59 -21.34 -11.40
CA GLU A 57 -12.05 -21.54 -11.36
C GLU A 57 -12.79 -20.63 -12.34
N LYS A 58 -12.43 -19.35 -12.39
CA LYS A 58 -13.01 -18.39 -13.34
C LYS A 58 -12.62 -18.68 -14.80
N SER A 59 -11.41 -19.17 -15.03
CA SER A 59 -10.90 -19.47 -16.37
C SER A 59 -11.50 -20.73 -16.99
N LEU A 60 -11.93 -21.67 -16.19
CA LEU A 60 -12.58 -22.91 -16.63
C LEU A 60 -14.11 -22.79 -16.74
N GLY A 61 -14.66 -21.61 -16.50
CA GLY A 61 -16.10 -21.35 -16.68
C GLY A 61 -16.53 -21.51 -18.15
N LYS A 62 -17.77 -21.95 -18.37
CA LYS A 62 -18.32 -22.23 -19.71
C LYS A 62 -18.12 -21.08 -20.70
N ASN A 63 -18.26 -19.83 -20.24
CA ASN A 63 -18.11 -18.64 -21.09
C ASN A 63 -16.70 -18.43 -21.61
N VAL A 64 -15.68 -18.83 -20.85
CA VAL A 64 -14.27 -18.67 -21.25
C VAL A 64 -13.87 -19.69 -22.30
N LEU A 65 -14.38 -20.92 -22.17
CA LEU A 65 -14.07 -22.03 -23.10
C LEU A 65 -14.71 -21.84 -24.48
N THR A 66 -15.74 -21.00 -24.58
CA THR A 66 -16.49 -20.73 -25.82
C THR A 66 -16.18 -19.37 -26.45
N ASP A 67 -15.36 -18.53 -25.82
CA ASP A 67 -15.01 -17.20 -26.30
C ASP A 67 -14.10 -17.28 -27.54
N LEU A 68 -14.30 -16.35 -28.48
CA LEU A 68 -13.50 -16.22 -29.70
C LEU A 68 -12.06 -15.71 -29.41
N ARG A 69 -11.82 -15.14 -28.21
CA ARG A 69 -10.51 -14.60 -27.80
C ARG A 69 -10.13 -15.04 -26.39
N PRO A 70 -9.96 -16.35 -26.18
CA PRO A 70 -9.80 -16.91 -24.84
C PRO A 70 -8.57 -16.36 -24.10
N GLY A 71 -7.46 -16.10 -24.81
CA GLY A 71 -6.23 -15.52 -24.20
C GLY A 71 -6.44 -14.10 -23.66
N GLN A 72 -7.25 -13.27 -24.32
CA GLN A 72 -7.56 -11.93 -23.83
C GLN A 72 -8.47 -11.97 -22.60
N LEU A 73 -9.44 -12.89 -22.61
CA LEU A 73 -10.33 -13.07 -21.47
C LEU A 73 -9.56 -13.56 -20.24
N MET A 74 -8.59 -14.45 -20.41
CA MET A 74 -7.70 -14.90 -19.34
C MET A 74 -6.89 -13.74 -18.73
N VAL A 75 -6.31 -12.88 -19.56
CA VAL A 75 -5.60 -11.67 -19.09
C VAL A 75 -6.54 -10.76 -18.29
N LYS A 76 -7.79 -10.60 -18.74
CA LYS A 76 -8.80 -9.83 -18.03
C LYS A 76 -9.12 -10.44 -16.66
N ILE A 77 -9.36 -11.75 -16.61
CA ILE A 77 -9.65 -12.47 -15.35
C ILE A 77 -8.49 -12.25 -14.34
N VAL A 78 -7.26 -12.42 -14.79
CA VAL A 78 -6.10 -12.20 -13.90
C VAL A 78 -6.01 -10.75 -13.44
N LYS A 79 -6.22 -9.78 -14.33
CA LYS A 79 -6.24 -8.36 -13.98
C LYS A 79 -7.32 -8.07 -12.93
N ASP A 80 -8.53 -8.57 -13.14
CA ASP A 80 -9.65 -8.34 -12.23
C ASP A 80 -9.37 -8.97 -10.85
N GLU A 81 -8.81 -10.19 -10.82
CA GLU A 81 -8.41 -10.86 -9.57
C GLU A 81 -7.25 -10.13 -8.85
N LEU A 82 -6.26 -9.60 -9.59
CA LEU A 82 -5.20 -8.77 -9.00
C LEU A 82 -5.78 -7.48 -8.43
N THR A 83 -6.70 -6.84 -9.13
CA THR A 83 -7.39 -5.64 -8.64
C THR A 83 -8.13 -5.92 -7.34
N MET A 84 -8.86 -7.05 -7.26
CA MET A 84 -9.54 -7.46 -6.03
C MET A 84 -8.57 -7.79 -4.91
N LEU A 85 -7.44 -8.44 -5.23
CA LEU A 85 -6.38 -8.73 -4.25
C LEU A 85 -5.76 -7.47 -3.67
N MET A 86 -5.67 -6.41 -4.47
CA MET A 86 -5.16 -5.09 -4.06
C MET A 86 -6.20 -4.22 -3.32
N GLY A 87 -7.38 -4.74 -3.03
CA GLY A 87 -8.43 -4.06 -2.28
C GLY A 87 -9.68 -3.68 -3.11
N GLY A 88 -9.68 -3.92 -4.43
CA GLY A 88 -10.85 -3.67 -5.29
C GLY A 88 -11.03 -2.20 -5.66
N GLU A 89 -12.12 -1.60 -5.19
CA GLU A 89 -12.45 -0.20 -5.49
C GLU A 89 -11.67 0.78 -4.62
N HIS A 90 -11.54 2.02 -5.12
CA HIS A 90 -10.89 3.08 -4.37
C HIS A 90 -11.78 3.52 -3.20
N GLU A 91 -11.30 3.29 -1.98
CA GLU A 91 -11.91 3.84 -0.78
C GLU A 91 -11.22 5.15 -0.38
N GLY A 92 -12.02 6.13 0.02
CA GLY A 92 -11.53 7.37 0.57
C GLY A 92 -10.92 7.18 1.97
N ILE A 93 -10.20 8.19 2.44
CA ILE A 93 -9.68 8.20 3.81
C ILE A 93 -10.86 8.31 4.79
N ASN A 94 -10.97 7.34 5.70
CA ASN A 94 -11.95 7.40 6.78
C ASN A 94 -11.55 8.48 7.81
N LEU A 95 -12.37 9.51 7.95
CA LEU A 95 -12.18 10.64 8.87
C LEU A 95 -13.41 10.81 9.78
N SER A 96 -14.06 9.73 10.16
CA SER A 96 -15.26 9.72 11.00
C SER A 96 -14.95 10.06 12.45
N ASP A 97 -13.77 9.68 12.95
CA ASP A 97 -13.37 9.90 14.33
C ASP A 97 -12.79 11.31 14.55
N THR A 98 -12.84 11.78 15.79
CA THR A 98 -12.27 13.08 16.17
C THR A 98 -11.47 12.95 17.48
N PRO A 99 -10.13 13.01 17.40
CA PRO A 99 -9.32 13.08 16.19
C PRO A 99 -9.25 11.75 15.42
N SER A 100 -9.27 11.81 14.07
CA SER A 100 -8.90 10.66 13.22
C SER A 100 -7.40 10.48 13.24
N ILE A 101 -6.91 9.25 13.36
CA ILE A 101 -5.49 8.94 13.46
C ILE A 101 -5.03 8.23 12.17
N ILE A 102 -4.00 8.78 11.53
CA ILE A 102 -3.37 8.23 10.34
C ILE A 102 -1.92 7.90 10.67
N LEU A 103 -1.55 6.63 10.59
CA LEU A 103 -0.18 6.17 10.78
C LEU A 103 0.50 5.98 9.42
N LEU A 104 1.63 6.65 9.20
CA LEU A 104 2.45 6.46 8.01
C LEU A 104 3.52 5.42 8.28
N SER A 105 3.45 4.27 7.62
CA SER A 105 4.43 3.20 7.72
C SER A 105 5.04 2.88 6.35
N GLY A 106 6.23 2.30 6.34
CA GLY A 106 6.91 1.87 5.10
C GLY A 106 8.44 1.95 5.21
N LEU A 107 9.11 1.58 4.13
CA LEU A 107 10.56 1.50 4.05
C LEU A 107 11.23 2.87 4.19
N GLN A 108 12.50 2.87 4.57
CA GLN A 108 13.33 4.07 4.55
C GLN A 108 13.39 4.63 3.12
N GLY A 109 13.31 5.95 2.97
CA GLY A 109 13.33 6.61 1.66
C GLY A 109 12.06 6.46 0.83
N SER A 110 11.00 5.81 1.32
CA SER A 110 9.72 5.65 0.60
C SER A 110 8.88 6.93 0.51
N GLY A 111 9.35 8.03 1.10
CA GLY A 111 8.69 9.34 1.00
C GLY A 111 7.58 9.59 2.02
N LYS A 112 7.53 8.86 3.15
CA LYS A 112 6.51 9.03 4.21
C LYS A 112 6.34 10.46 4.68
N THR A 113 7.42 11.11 5.10
CA THR A 113 7.42 12.50 5.58
C THR A 113 6.87 13.47 4.54
N THR A 114 7.33 13.34 3.28
CA THR A 114 6.85 14.16 2.16
C THR A 114 5.36 13.89 1.87
N PHE A 115 4.94 12.64 1.91
CA PHE A 115 3.54 12.25 1.74
C PHE A 115 2.68 12.79 2.88
N GLY A 116 3.16 12.68 4.13
CA GLY A 116 2.48 13.23 5.32
C GLY A 116 2.18 14.72 5.19
N GLY A 117 3.16 15.50 4.75
CA GLY A 117 2.95 16.93 4.50
C GLY A 117 1.95 17.21 3.37
N LYS A 118 2.05 16.48 2.25
CA LYS A 118 1.07 16.61 1.16
C LYS A 118 -0.33 16.23 1.61
N LEU A 119 -0.46 15.16 2.38
CA LEU A 119 -1.74 14.71 2.94
C LEU A 119 -2.31 15.75 3.90
N ALA A 120 -1.50 16.27 4.83
CA ALA A 120 -1.93 17.32 5.75
C ALA A 120 -2.45 18.56 5.02
N ASN A 121 -1.71 19.02 4.00
CA ASN A 121 -2.13 20.16 3.18
C ASN A 121 -3.42 19.88 2.41
N TYR A 122 -3.58 18.67 1.87
CA TYR A 122 -4.82 18.23 1.21
C TYR A 122 -6.01 18.23 2.17
N LEU A 123 -5.85 17.61 3.34
CA LEU A 123 -6.90 17.55 4.36
C LEU A 123 -7.32 18.93 4.84
N LYS A 124 -6.35 19.83 5.04
CA LYS A 124 -6.61 21.23 5.39
C LYS A 124 -7.36 21.96 4.28
N LYS A 125 -6.83 21.96 3.06
CA LYS A 125 -7.35 22.79 1.96
C LYS A 125 -8.61 22.24 1.32
N LYS A 126 -8.72 20.91 1.20
CA LYS A 126 -9.81 20.26 0.45
C LYS A 126 -10.88 19.64 1.32
N LYS A 127 -10.55 19.29 2.56
CA LYS A 127 -11.48 18.63 3.49
C LYS A 127 -11.84 19.51 4.70
N GLY A 128 -11.29 20.72 4.82
CA GLY A 128 -11.56 21.64 5.92
C GLY A 128 -11.16 21.08 7.28
N LYS A 129 -10.20 20.13 7.33
CA LYS A 129 -9.71 19.53 8.57
C LYS A 129 -8.59 20.38 9.19
N ASN A 130 -8.37 20.22 10.48
CA ASN A 130 -7.25 20.80 11.22
C ASN A 130 -6.25 19.70 11.59
N PRO A 131 -5.32 19.33 10.69
CA PRO A 131 -4.38 18.24 10.91
C PRO A 131 -3.24 18.65 11.85
N LEU A 132 -2.71 17.66 12.58
CA LEU A 132 -1.48 17.70 13.36
C LEU A 132 -0.50 16.70 12.78
N LEU A 133 0.71 17.13 12.45
CA LEU A 133 1.82 16.24 12.10
C LEU A 133 2.56 15.85 13.38
N VAL A 134 2.90 14.56 13.54
CA VAL A 134 3.60 14.05 14.73
C VAL A 134 4.92 13.42 14.32
N ALA A 135 6.03 13.94 14.87
CA ALA A 135 7.38 13.48 14.56
C ALA A 135 7.75 12.26 15.40
N CYS A 136 7.57 11.06 14.85
CA CYS A 136 7.93 9.78 15.49
C CYS A 136 9.15 9.10 14.83
N ASP A 137 9.86 9.74 13.88
CA ASP A 137 11.19 9.31 13.42
C ASP A 137 12.26 9.84 14.37
N VAL A 138 12.29 9.30 15.58
CA VAL A 138 13.16 9.75 16.69
C VAL A 138 14.63 9.34 16.52
N TYR A 139 14.91 8.44 15.57
CA TYR A 139 16.28 7.95 15.30
C TYR A 139 17.06 8.88 14.35
N ARG A 140 16.36 9.81 13.71
CA ARG A 140 16.95 10.75 12.74
C ARG A 140 16.56 12.18 13.09
N PRO A 141 17.41 12.90 13.86
CA PRO A 141 17.13 14.28 14.26
C PRO A 141 16.77 15.20 13.07
N ALA A 142 17.49 15.06 11.96
CA ALA A 142 17.20 15.81 10.73
C ALA A 142 15.80 15.54 10.15
N ALA A 143 15.16 14.39 10.42
CA ALA A 143 13.80 14.12 9.97
C ALA A 143 12.76 14.91 10.78
N ILE A 144 13.01 15.13 12.07
CA ILE A 144 12.17 15.95 12.93
C ILE A 144 12.19 17.41 12.45
N ASP A 145 13.39 17.96 12.18
CA ASP A 145 13.53 19.32 11.68
C ASP A 145 12.93 19.49 10.30
N GLN A 146 13.09 18.49 9.44
CA GLN A 146 12.44 18.48 8.13
C GLN A 146 10.91 18.50 8.24
N LEU A 147 10.32 17.75 9.18
CA LEU A 147 8.88 17.75 9.40
C LEU A 147 8.40 19.10 9.96
N LYS A 148 9.15 19.72 10.88
CA LYS A 148 8.86 21.06 11.41
C LYS A 148 8.86 22.10 10.28
N LEU A 149 9.90 22.13 9.45
CA LEU A 149 10.00 23.05 8.32
C LEU A 149 8.84 22.85 7.32
N LEU A 150 8.49 21.59 7.05
CA LEU A 150 7.36 21.26 6.18
C LEU A 150 6.03 21.76 6.78
N GLY A 151 5.82 21.57 8.09
CA GLY A 151 4.66 22.09 8.80
C GLY A 151 4.52 23.61 8.70
N GLU A 152 5.61 24.33 8.89
CA GLU A 152 5.66 25.81 8.73
C GLU A 152 5.25 26.23 7.33
N GLN A 153 5.82 25.61 6.28
CA GLN A 153 5.52 25.91 4.88
C GLN A 153 4.04 25.76 4.54
N ILE A 154 3.39 24.75 5.08
CA ILE A 154 1.96 24.47 4.82
C ILE A 154 1.04 25.05 5.91
N LYS A 155 1.62 25.70 6.92
CA LYS A 155 0.91 26.27 8.09
C LYS A 155 0.06 25.19 8.82
N VAL A 156 0.66 24.06 9.12
CA VAL A 156 0.09 22.94 9.86
C VAL A 156 0.91 22.72 11.12
N ASP A 157 0.24 22.49 12.25
CA ASP A 157 0.89 22.23 13.52
C ASP A 157 1.74 20.96 13.47
N VAL A 158 2.90 21.02 14.11
CA VAL A 158 3.80 19.86 14.26
C VAL A 158 4.07 19.62 15.73
N TYR A 159 3.83 18.40 16.17
CA TYR A 159 4.16 17.93 17.50
C TYR A 159 5.45 17.13 17.50
N SER A 160 6.36 17.47 18.38
CA SER A 160 7.63 16.76 18.63
C SER A 160 8.03 16.90 20.08
N GLU A 161 8.78 15.93 20.61
CA GLU A 161 9.32 15.97 21.96
C GLU A 161 10.86 15.86 21.87
N GLU A 162 11.57 16.91 22.24
CA GLU A 162 13.02 16.91 22.24
C GLU A 162 13.57 15.93 23.28
N GLY A 163 14.55 15.13 22.89
CA GLY A 163 15.19 14.15 23.78
C GLY A 163 14.38 12.88 24.04
N ASN A 164 13.09 12.86 23.73
CA ASN A 164 12.27 11.64 23.85
C ASN A 164 12.52 10.70 22.66
N LYS A 165 12.95 9.48 22.96
CA LYS A 165 13.21 8.43 21.96
C LYS A 165 12.14 7.33 21.93
N ASP A 166 11.03 7.50 22.65
CA ASP A 166 9.91 6.57 22.65
C ASP A 166 8.79 7.07 21.72
N PRO A 167 8.67 6.53 20.48
CA PRO A 167 7.65 6.94 19.53
C PRO A 167 6.24 6.61 20.00
N VAL A 168 6.07 5.59 20.86
CA VAL A 168 4.76 5.23 21.40
C VAL A 168 4.30 6.27 22.42
N LEU A 169 5.21 6.73 23.28
CA LEU A 169 4.91 7.78 24.26
C LEU A 169 4.61 9.11 23.56
N ILE A 170 5.43 9.49 22.55
CA ILE A 170 5.19 10.69 21.74
C ILE A 170 3.82 10.64 21.08
N SER A 171 3.46 9.51 20.48
CA SER A 171 2.15 9.32 19.86
C SER A 171 0.99 9.47 20.88
N LYS A 172 1.13 8.88 22.07
CA LYS A 172 0.12 9.02 23.14
C LYS A 172 -0.01 10.47 23.62
N ASN A 173 1.09 11.17 23.79
CA ASN A 173 1.09 12.57 24.24
C ASN A 173 0.53 13.50 23.17
N SER A 174 0.79 13.22 21.88
CA SER A 174 0.21 13.97 20.77
C SER A 174 -1.32 13.95 20.74
N LEU A 175 -1.98 12.87 21.24
CA LEU A 175 -3.44 12.81 21.38
C LEU A 175 -3.96 13.86 22.37
N LYS A 176 -3.24 14.06 23.47
CA LYS A 176 -3.61 15.08 24.46
C LYS A 176 -3.42 16.48 23.88
N TYR A 177 -2.29 16.70 23.20
CA TYR A 177 -1.99 17.95 22.52
C TYR A 177 -3.05 18.29 21.46
N ALA A 178 -3.42 17.31 20.62
CA ALA A 178 -4.42 17.49 19.57
C ALA A 178 -5.78 17.90 20.13
N LYS A 179 -6.22 17.29 21.25
CA LYS A 179 -7.47 17.67 21.93
C LYS A 179 -7.43 19.10 22.45
N GLN A 180 -6.31 19.54 23.05
CA GLN A 180 -6.14 20.88 23.58
C GLN A 180 -6.13 21.95 22.46
N ASN A 181 -5.53 21.63 21.32
CA ASN A 181 -5.39 22.55 20.18
C ASN A 181 -6.48 22.39 19.10
N LYS A 182 -7.51 21.59 19.39
CA LYS A 182 -8.65 21.34 18.49
C LYS A 182 -8.24 20.76 17.13
N ASN A 183 -7.11 20.01 17.08
CA ASN A 183 -6.74 19.27 15.90
C ASN A 183 -7.67 18.05 15.79
N ASN A 184 -8.25 17.86 14.61
CA ASN A 184 -9.24 16.80 14.36
C ASN A 184 -8.72 15.65 13.50
N VAL A 185 -7.48 15.76 13.02
CA VAL A 185 -6.74 14.69 12.35
C VAL A 185 -5.31 14.68 12.88
N ILE A 186 -4.77 13.50 13.15
CA ILE A 186 -3.38 13.30 13.59
C ILE A 186 -2.71 12.44 12.53
N ILE A 187 -1.57 12.90 12.00
CA ILE A 187 -0.75 12.17 11.04
C ILE A 187 0.58 11.85 11.70
N ILE A 188 0.82 10.58 11.99
CA ILE A 188 2.02 10.11 12.69
C ILE A 188 3.05 9.69 11.63
N ASP A 189 4.16 10.45 11.56
CA ASP A 189 5.29 10.14 10.67
C ASP A 189 6.31 9.28 11.41
N THR A 190 6.45 8.02 10.98
CA THR A 190 7.31 7.04 11.64
C THR A 190 8.63 6.84 10.90
N ALA A 191 9.64 6.32 11.62
CA ALA A 191 10.88 5.86 11.02
C ALA A 191 10.62 4.83 9.91
N GLY A 192 11.41 4.89 8.85
CA GLY A 192 11.43 3.83 7.83
C GLY A 192 12.20 2.62 8.37
N ARG A 193 11.65 1.42 8.15
CA ARG A 193 12.24 0.16 8.62
C ARG A 193 12.41 -0.82 7.48
N LEU A 194 13.48 -1.61 7.57
CA LEU A 194 13.67 -2.80 6.77
C LEU A 194 13.20 -4.01 7.59
N ALA A 195 12.69 -5.05 6.92
CA ALA A 195 12.23 -6.28 7.59
C ALA A 195 13.34 -7.01 8.37
N ILE A 196 14.61 -6.67 8.11
CA ILE A 196 15.80 -7.22 8.80
C ILE A 196 16.17 -6.46 10.07
N ASP A 197 15.53 -5.34 10.37
CA ASP A 197 15.82 -4.54 11.58
C ASP A 197 15.04 -5.11 12.78
N GLU A 198 15.43 -6.28 13.27
CA GLU A 198 14.75 -6.99 14.36
C GLU A 198 14.61 -6.15 15.66
N ILE A 199 15.58 -5.28 15.94
CA ILE A 199 15.56 -4.40 17.13
C ILE A 199 14.45 -3.34 17.03
N LEU A 200 13.96 -3.05 15.82
CA LEU A 200 12.99 -2.01 15.55
C LEU A 200 11.59 -2.56 15.18
N MET A 201 11.46 -3.86 15.06
CA MET A 201 10.19 -4.56 14.79
C MET A 201 9.52 -4.99 16.09
#